data_915eb45eae40da8adb8d5e001b8834d0
#
_entry.id   915eb45eae40da8adb8d5e001b8834d0
#
_cell.length_a   1.000
_cell.length_b   1.000
_cell.length_c   1.000
_cell.angle_alpha   90.00
_cell.angle_beta   90.00
_cell.angle_gamma   90.00
#
_symmetry.space_group_name_H-M   'P 1'
#
loop_
_entity.id
_entity.type
_entity.pdbx_description
1 polymer ?
#
loop_
_entity_poly.entity_id
_entity_poly.type
_entity_poly.pdbx_seq_one_letter_code
_entity_poly.pdbx_strand_id
1 'polypeptide(L)'
;MMKMKKMLLTMGSLMMLAACGSVTQTSNNASSTSESSGDTIKIGGNWDLSGAGAAYGGPANEGVKLAFKLANDAGGINGQTIEYVEADNRTDPNESANTATRLIDEENVQMIIGPATTGAFEAQIPTGTNAEIPMIAPAATGDTLTVDSSGNTLEYVFRVAFQDAFQGSALASFANGEGYETAAIIQDNSTDYGQNLSATFEEEFQGNIIANESYIAGDSDFNSILNNIASDDPDVIFIAGYYSEGGPIVKQAREKGIDAVILAPDGFGSQEFIDLAGAENVTDFYYTSHYTTGEGSTEATAEFIETYEAEYGKTPDMFAALGYDAANLAIDAIGRAGSSDPAAVTAAIAETEEFAGATGTFSFDDQHNPIKTAYILEMQEGEVVGSTTISPDDIVSE
;
A
#
# COMPACT_ATOMS: atom_id res chain seq x y z
N MET A 1 -37.05 -53.03 32.35
CA MET A 1 -36.37 -53.89 33.36
C MET A 1 -35.20 -53.08 33.86
N MET A 2 -35.39 -52.38 34.99
CA MET A 2 -34.90 -52.80 36.32
C MET A 2 -33.36 -52.91 36.32
N LYS A 3 -32.61 -52.23 37.23
CA LYS A 3 -32.81 -51.91 38.65
C LYS A 3 -31.89 -50.72 39.04
N MET A 4 -32.48 -49.85 39.82
CA MET A 4 -31.90 -48.97 40.83
C MET A 4 -31.02 -49.74 41.82
N LYS A 5 -29.98 -49.09 42.39
CA LYS A 5 -29.69 -49.18 43.82
C LYS A 5 -28.99 -47.92 44.34
N LYS A 6 -29.62 -47.40 45.34
CA LYS A 6 -29.27 -46.36 46.30
C LYS A 6 -28.23 -46.81 47.29
N MET A 7 -27.59 -45.91 48.00
CA MET A 7 -27.35 -45.83 49.47
C MET A 7 -26.00 -45.23 49.78
N LEU A 8 -25.74 -44.45 50.74
CA LEU A 8 -26.32 -43.66 51.81
C LEU A 8 -25.13 -43.04 52.58
N LEU A 9 -25.25 -41.77 52.87
CA LEU A 9 -24.95 -41.02 54.09
C LEU A 9 -23.91 -41.56 55.09
N THR A 10 -22.93 -40.73 55.52
CA THR A 10 -22.71 -40.42 56.93
C THR A 10 -22.05 -39.08 57.17
N MET A 11 -22.62 -38.41 58.13
CA MET A 11 -22.36 -37.13 58.76
C MET A 11 -21.35 -37.31 59.88
N GLY A 12 -20.47 -36.34 60.14
CA GLY A 12 -19.61 -36.29 61.32
C GLY A 12 -19.13 -34.89 61.62
N SER A 13 -19.85 -34.19 62.47
CA SER A 13 -19.44 -32.97 63.19
C SER A 13 -18.44 -33.26 64.29
N LEU A 14 -17.48 -32.40 64.58
CA LEU A 14 -17.27 -31.78 65.91
C LEU A 14 -15.98 -30.95 66.02
N MET A 15 -16.17 -29.76 66.48
CA MET A 15 -15.63 -28.91 67.54
C MET A 15 -14.23 -28.27 67.46
N MET A 16 -14.33 -26.98 67.59
CA MET A 16 -13.48 -25.94 68.16
C MET A 16 -12.35 -26.32 69.07
N LEU A 17 -11.21 -25.63 68.94
CA LEU A 17 -10.50 -24.98 70.04
C LEU A 17 -9.74 -23.77 69.60
N ALA A 18 -10.01 -22.64 70.22
CA ALA A 18 -9.29 -21.41 70.13
C ALA A 18 -7.97 -21.46 70.88
N ALA A 19 -6.86 -20.98 70.27
CA ALA A 19 -5.66 -20.60 71.00
C ALA A 19 -5.09 -19.33 70.40
N CYS A 20 -5.15 -18.23 71.13
CA CYS A 20 -4.41 -17.02 70.90
C CYS A 20 -2.89 -17.28 71.03
N GLY A 21 -2.15 -16.93 69.97
CA GLY A 21 -0.70 -16.88 70.00
C GLY A 21 -0.23 -15.72 69.08
N SER A 22 0.17 -14.61 69.66
CA SER A 22 0.83 -13.51 68.98
C SER A 22 2.17 -13.97 68.42
N VAL A 23 2.33 -13.94 67.08
CA VAL A 23 3.61 -14.12 66.40
C VAL A 23 3.83 -12.96 65.46
N THR A 24 4.95 -12.29 65.73
CA THR A 24 5.67 -11.25 64.97
C THR A 24 5.51 -11.40 63.47
N GLN A 25 5.10 -10.31 62.82
CA GLN A 25 5.18 -10.12 61.38
C GLN A 25 6.65 -10.11 60.94
N THR A 26 7.07 -11.16 60.27
CA THR A 26 8.22 -11.12 59.38
C THR A 26 7.65 -10.86 57.98
N SER A 27 7.84 -9.66 57.51
CA SER A 27 7.54 -9.27 56.11
C SER A 27 8.48 -10.03 55.18
N ASN A 28 8.00 -11.16 54.68
CA ASN A 28 8.53 -11.74 53.47
C ASN A 28 7.98 -10.91 52.27
N ASN A 29 8.82 -10.01 51.81
CA ASN A 29 8.67 -9.40 50.48
C ASN A 29 8.88 -10.56 49.46
N ALA A 30 7.84 -11.29 49.17
CA ALA A 30 7.73 -12.04 47.94
C ALA A 30 7.56 -10.97 46.86
N SER A 31 8.66 -10.64 46.16
CA SER A 31 8.56 -10.02 44.84
C SER A 31 7.67 -10.92 43.99
N SER A 32 6.41 -10.53 43.90
CA SER A 32 5.62 -10.92 42.76
C SER A 32 6.32 -10.28 41.56
N THR A 33 7.11 -11.06 40.85
CA THR A 33 7.31 -10.81 39.44
C THR A 33 5.90 -10.82 38.84
N SER A 34 5.33 -9.62 38.69
CA SER A 34 4.28 -9.42 37.69
C SER A 34 4.95 -9.85 36.39
N GLU A 35 4.58 -10.99 35.86
CA GLU A 35 4.66 -11.23 34.44
C GLU A 35 3.89 -10.04 33.85
N SER A 36 4.63 -9.06 33.31
CA SER A 36 4.14 -8.07 32.39
C SER A 36 3.49 -8.91 31.26
N SER A 37 2.18 -9.04 31.27
CA SER A 37 1.46 -9.30 30.04
C SER A 37 1.79 -8.08 29.18
N GLY A 38 2.78 -8.20 28.31
CA GLY A 38 3.16 -7.15 27.38
C GLY A 38 1.89 -6.75 26.64
N ASP A 39 1.50 -5.48 26.75
CA ASP A 39 0.38 -4.97 25.99
C ASP A 39 0.71 -5.23 24.52
N THR A 40 -0.23 -5.82 23.79
CA THR A 40 -0.09 -6.13 22.37
C THR A 40 -0.46 -4.89 21.58
N ILE A 41 0.34 -4.55 20.57
CA ILE A 41 0.03 -3.48 19.62
C ILE A 41 -0.81 -4.09 18.52
N LYS A 42 -2.08 -3.68 18.41
CA LYS A 42 -2.97 -4.15 17.34
C LYS A 42 -2.93 -3.21 16.13
N ILE A 43 -2.56 -3.75 14.98
CA ILE A 43 -2.56 -3.01 13.71
C ILE A 43 -3.52 -3.70 12.74
N GLY A 44 -4.40 -2.92 12.12
CA GLY A 44 -5.34 -3.38 11.12
C GLY A 44 -4.75 -3.32 9.71
N GLY A 45 -5.09 -4.31 8.90
CA GLY A 45 -4.85 -4.29 7.46
C GLY A 45 -6.17 -4.29 6.72
N ASN A 46 -6.45 -3.22 5.98
CA ASN A 46 -7.60 -3.12 5.08
C ASN A 46 -7.08 -3.31 3.66
N TRP A 47 -7.43 -4.40 3.00
CA TRP A 47 -6.72 -4.80 1.80
C TRP A 47 -7.61 -5.18 0.63
N ASP A 48 -7.10 -4.89 -0.57
CA ASP A 48 -7.58 -5.35 -1.86
C ASP A 48 -7.04 -6.79 -2.11
N LEU A 49 -7.52 -7.81 -1.35
CA LEU A 49 -7.05 -9.19 -1.54
C LEU A 49 -7.80 -9.93 -2.63
N SER A 50 -8.91 -9.37 -3.07
CA SER A 50 -9.69 -9.84 -4.22
C SER A 50 -10.24 -8.64 -5.01
N GLY A 51 -10.81 -8.89 -6.21
CA GLY A 51 -11.28 -7.82 -7.09
C GLY A 51 -10.16 -7.26 -7.97
N ALA A 52 -10.38 -6.06 -8.54
CA ALA A 52 -9.51 -5.45 -9.54
C ALA A 52 -8.13 -5.02 -9.00
N GLY A 53 -7.99 -4.80 -7.68
CA GLY A 53 -6.75 -4.41 -7.03
C GLY A 53 -5.96 -5.56 -6.40
N ALA A 54 -6.35 -6.81 -6.65
CA ALA A 54 -5.74 -7.97 -5.96
C ALA A 54 -4.24 -8.12 -6.22
N ALA A 55 -3.77 -7.74 -7.42
CA ALA A 55 -2.35 -7.74 -7.77
C ALA A 55 -1.54 -6.66 -7.04
N TYR A 56 -2.20 -5.71 -6.39
CA TYR A 56 -1.58 -4.67 -5.58
C TYR A 56 -1.64 -5.01 -4.10
N GLY A 57 -2.86 -5.25 -3.60
CA GLY A 57 -3.11 -5.49 -2.18
C GLY A 57 -2.49 -6.76 -1.64
N GLY A 58 -2.46 -7.84 -2.43
CA GLY A 58 -1.84 -9.10 -2.04
C GLY A 58 -0.35 -8.96 -1.72
N PRO A 59 0.49 -8.53 -2.68
CA PRO A 59 1.91 -8.30 -2.44
C PRO A 59 2.20 -7.25 -1.36
N ALA A 60 1.45 -6.13 -1.32
CA ALA A 60 1.63 -5.11 -0.29
C ALA A 60 1.38 -5.69 1.12
N ASN A 61 0.34 -6.50 1.28
CA ASN A 61 0.06 -7.19 2.53
C ASN A 61 1.16 -8.20 2.91
N GLU A 62 1.77 -8.91 1.94
CA GLU A 62 2.94 -9.76 2.20
C GLU A 62 4.11 -8.93 2.73
N GLY A 63 4.38 -7.76 2.15
CA GLY A 63 5.41 -6.83 2.65
C GLY A 63 5.16 -6.39 4.09
N VAL A 64 3.93 -6.03 4.44
CA VAL A 64 3.52 -5.68 5.81
C VAL A 64 3.75 -6.86 6.77
N LYS A 65 3.30 -8.04 6.40
CA LYS A 65 3.48 -9.25 7.21
C LYS A 65 4.94 -9.57 7.47
N LEU A 66 5.79 -9.38 6.46
CA LEU A 66 7.23 -9.58 6.58
C LEU A 66 7.83 -8.61 7.61
N ALA A 67 7.56 -7.31 7.49
CA ALA A 67 8.07 -6.31 8.43
C ALA A 67 7.63 -6.59 9.87
N PHE A 68 6.36 -6.90 10.09
CA PHE A 68 5.84 -7.21 11.42
C PHE A 68 6.40 -8.51 11.98
N LYS A 69 6.59 -9.54 11.14
CA LYS A 69 7.26 -10.77 11.54
C LYS A 69 8.68 -10.49 12.01
N LEU A 70 9.47 -9.74 11.26
CA LEU A 70 10.85 -9.39 11.61
C LEU A 70 10.90 -8.59 12.91
N ALA A 71 10.03 -7.61 13.09
CA ALA A 71 9.93 -6.84 14.32
C ALA A 71 9.59 -7.74 15.53
N ASN A 72 8.63 -8.63 15.38
CA ASN A 72 8.26 -9.58 16.44
C ASN A 72 9.38 -10.58 16.76
N ASP A 73 10.08 -11.09 15.75
CA ASP A 73 11.23 -11.99 15.92
C ASP A 73 12.40 -11.28 16.63
N ALA A 74 12.52 -9.95 16.46
CA ALA A 74 13.48 -9.11 17.16
C ALA A 74 13.06 -8.74 18.60
N GLY A 75 11.88 -9.16 19.07
CA GLY A 75 11.37 -8.91 20.43
C GLY A 75 10.28 -7.85 20.51
N GLY A 76 9.67 -7.49 19.38
CA GLY A 76 8.60 -6.52 19.27
C GLY A 76 9.06 -5.06 19.35
N ILE A 77 8.12 -4.13 19.37
CA ILE A 77 8.38 -2.69 19.50
C ILE A 77 8.34 -2.32 20.98
N ASN A 78 9.43 -1.82 21.52
CA ASN A 78 9.55 -1.49 22.96
C ASN A 78 9.17 -2.69 23.88
N GLY A 79 9.37 -3.93 23.42
CA GLY A 79 9.02 -5.15 24.14
C GLY A 79 7.54 -5.57 24.02
N GLN A 80 6.75 -4.90 23.21
CA GLN A 80 5.36 -5.24 22.90
C GLN A 80 5.29 -5.98 21.57
N THR A 81 4.48 -7.02 21.49
CA THR A 81 4.29 -7.83 20.28
C THR A 81 3.23 -7.16 19.38
N ILE A 82 3.48 -7.15 18.07
CA ILE A 82 2.50 -6.68 17.09
C ILE A 82 1.52 -7.83 16.79
N GLU A 83 0.23 -7.57 16.97
CA GLU A 83 -0.87 -8.39 16.49
C GLU A 83 -1.45 -7.74 15.24
N TYR A 84 -1.37 -8.43 14.12
CA TYR A 84 -1.85 -7.92 12.84
C TYR A 84 -3.17 -8.58 12.44
N VAL A 85 -4.20 -7.77 12.19
CA VAL A 85 -5.55 -8.21 11.81
C VAL A 85 -5.84 -7.76 10.39
N GLU A 86 -5.82 -8.68 9.43
CA GLU A 86 -6.09 -8.39 8.03
C GLU A 86 -7.54 -8.65 7.62
N ALA A 87 -8.04 -7.88 6.66
CA ALA A 87 -9.37 -8.04 6.08
C ALA A 87 -9.40 -7.64 4.60
N ASP A 88 -10.19 -8.38 3.81
CA ASP A 88 -10.40 -8.14 2.38
C ASP A 88 -11.55 -7.16 2.16
N ASN A 89 -11.29 -6.06 1.44
CA ASN A 89 -12.29 -5.07 1.02
C ASN A 89 -12.81 -5.32 -0.41
N ARG A 90 -12.23 -6.30 -1.13
CA ARG A 90 -12.60 -6.70 -2.50
C ARG A 90 -12.44 -5.59 -3.55
N THR A 91 -11.61 -4.61 -3.28
CA THR A 91 -11.46 -3.40 -4.11
C THR A 91 -12.78 -2.63 -4.26
N ASP A 92 -13.70 -2.77 -3.29
CA ASP A 92 -14.97 -2.05 -3.25
C ASP A 92 -14.91 -0.94 -2.19
N PRO A 93 -15.17 0.33 -2.55
CA PRO A 93 -15.12 1.44 -1.60
C PRO A 93 -16.04 1.28 -0.40
N ASN A 94 -17.26 0.73 -0.58
CA ASN A 94 -18.18 0.54 0.53
C ASN A 94 -17.70 -0.57 1.47
N GLU A 95 -17.15 -1.67 0.93
CA GLU A 95 -16.56 -2.73 1.74
C GLU A 95 -15.31 -2.23 2.47
N SER A 96 -14.54 -1.33 1.86
CA SER A 96 -13.38 -0.70 2.51
C SER A 96 -13.80 0.12 3.73
N ALA A 97 -14.82 0.98 3.61
CA ALA A 97 -15.36 1.74 4.73
C ALA A 97 -15.92 0.83 5.85
N ASN A 98 -16.64 -0.24 5.47
CA ASN A 98 -17.16 -1.24 6.41
C ASN A 98 -16.02 -2.00 7.12
N THR A 99 -14.99 -2.36 6.38
CA THR A 99 -13.79 -3.04 6.90
C THR A 99 -13.06 -2.16 7.91
N ALA A 100 -12.85 -0.87 7.60
CA ALA A 100 -12.25 0.08 8.53
C ALA A 100 -13.08 0.20 9.82
N THR A 101 -14.41 0.31 9.71
CA THR A 101 -15.32 0.35 10.86
C THR A 101 -15.15 -0.90 11.74
N ARG A 102 -15.10 -2.09 11.14
CA ARG A 102 -14.92 -3.34 11.87
C ARG A 102 -13.55 -3.41 12.56
N LEU A 103 -12.48 -3.04 11.86
CA LEU A 103 -11.13 -3.02 12.43
C LEU A 103 -11.04 -2.09 13.65
N ILE A 104 -11.69 -0.93 13.59
CA ILE A 104 -11.70 0.05 14.67
C ILE A 104 -12.61 -0.38 15.82
N ASP A 105 -13.88 -0.67 15.54
CA ASP A 105 -14.92 -0.83 16.57
C ASP A 105 -14.93 -2.23 17.20
N GLU A 106 -14.60 -3.28 16.43
CA GLU A 106 -14.66 -4.66 16.91
C GLU A 106 -13.27 -5.19 17.28
N GLU A 107 -12.25 -4.92 16.44
CA GLU A 107 -10.91 -5.42 16.69
C GLU A 107 -10.08 -4.48 17.58
N ASN A 108 -10.49 -3.21 17.73
CA ASN A 108 -9.80 -2.18 18.51
C ASN A 108 -8.36 -1.95 18.05
N VAL A 109 -8.14 -1.83 16.74
CA VAL A 109 -6.84 -1.53 16.17
C VAL A 109 -6.41 -0.09 16.49
N GLN A 110 -5.10 0.14 16.61
CA GLN A 110 -4.49 1.42 16.95
C GLN A 110 -3.98 2.15 15.71
N MET A 111 -3.99 1.49 14.56
CA MET A 111 -3.59 1.99 13.24
C MET A 111 -4.18 1.10 12.16
N ILE A 112 -4.35 1.65 10.94
CA ILE A 112 -4.70 0.88 9.74
C ILE A 112 -3.63 1.10 8.67
N ILE A 113 -3.19 0.02 8.02
CA ILE A 113 -2.35 0.05 6.82
C ILE A 113 -3.17 -0.48 5.64
N GLY A 114 -3.04 0.17 4.47
CA GLY A 114 -3.89 -0.10 3.31
C GLY A 114 -5.19 0.70 3.34
N PRO A 115 -6.05 0.59 2.31
CA PRO A 115 -5.90 -0.20 1.08
C PRO A 115 -4.79 0.28 0.11
N ALA A 116 -4.59 -0.51 -0.95
CA ALA A 116 -3.63 -0.18 -2.00
C ALA A 116 -4.21 0.71 -3.09
N THR A 117 -5.51 0.65 -3.36
CA THR A 117 -6.17 1.44 -4.41
C THR A 117 -6.73 2.76 -3.88
N THR A 118 -6.65 3.83 -4.69
CA THR A 118 -7.09 5.19 -4.34
C THR A 118 -8.53 5.20 -3.83
N GLY A 119 -9.50 4.73 -4.61
CA GLY A 119 -10.91 4.83 -4.24
C GLY A 119 -11.30 4.01 -3.00
N ALA A 120 -10.64 2.87 -2.75
CA ALA A 120 -10.85 2.10 -1.53
C ALA A 120 -10.22 2.79 -0.31
N PHE A 121 -9.05 3.45 -0.48
CA PHE A 121 -8.42 4.20 0.61
C PHE A 121 -9.23 5.45 0.97
N GLU A 122 -9.69 6.23 -0.01
CA GLU A 122 -10.55 7.39 0.21
C GLU A 122 -11.79 7.07 1.02
N ALA A 123 -12.42 5.93 0.72
CA ALA A 123 -13.65 5.52 1.37
C ALA A 123 -13.51 5.25 2.89
N GLN A 124 -12.31 4.86 3.37
CA GLN A 124 -12.07 4.63 4.80
C GLN A 124 -11.68 5.91 5.57
N ILE A 125 -11.20 6.96 4.88
CA ILE A 125 -10.67 8.19 5.51
C ILE A 125 -11.65 8.78 6.54
N PRO A 126 -12.95 8.96 6.23
CA PRO A 126 -13.88 9.51 7.23
C PRO A 126 -14.00 8.65 8.49
N THR A 127 -13.95 7.33 8.35
CA THR A 127 -14.04 6.39 9.48
C THR A 127 -12.82 6.50 10.38
N GLY A 128 -11.60 6.42 9.83
CA GLY A 128 -10.36 6.52 10.61
C GLY A 128 -10.16 7.91 11.23
N THR A 129 -10.44 8.98 10.47
CA THR A 129 -10.33 10.36 10.96
C THR A 129 -11.29 10.65 12.11
N ASN A 130 -12.55 10.21 12.02
CA ASN A 130 -13.53 10.39 13.10
C ASN A 130 -13.17 9.60 14.36
N ALA A 131 -12.46 8.49 14.22
CA ALA A 131 -12.00 7.65 15.33
C ALA A 131 -10.62 8.07 15.86
N GLU A 132 -9.98 9.06 15.24
CA GLU A 132 -8.62 9.50 15.57
C GLU A 132 -7.58 8.36 15.46
N ILE A 133 -7.75 7.49 14.43
CA ILE A 133 -6.87 6.35 14.14
C ILE A 133 -6.00 6.67 12.91
N PRO A 134 -4.66 6.64 13.01
CA PRO A 134 -3.79 6.89 11.89
C PRO A 134 -3.92 5.80 10.82
N MET A 135 -3.91 6.24 9.57
CA MET A 135 -4.01 5.40 8.38
C MET A 135 -2.82 5.66 7.47
N ILE A 136 -2.15 4.60 7.01
CA ILE A 136 -1.03 4.69 6.07
C ILE A 136 -1.43 4.02 4.77
N ALA A 137 -1.49 4.80 3.68
CA ALA A 137 -1.66 4.30 2.33
C ALA A 137 -0.31 3.77 1.80
N PRO A 138 -0.17 2.47 1.52
CA PRO A 138 1.07 1.97 0.93
C PRO A 138 1.22 2.36 -0.54
N ALA A 139 0.15 2.23 -1.34
CA ALA A 139 0.19 2.37 -2.78
C ALA A 139 -0.91 3.26 -3.39
N ALA A 140 -1.85 3.76 -2.59
CA ALA A 140 -2.85 4.70 -3.09
C ALA A 140 -2.21 6.07 -3.38
N THR A 141 -2.37 6.55 -4.59
CA THR A 141 -1.63 7.69 -5.18
C THR A 141 -2.48 8.94 -5.41
N GLY A 142 -3.81 8.88 -5.19
CA GLY A 142 -4.71 10.01 -5.44
C GLY A 142 -4.24 11.33 -4.83
N ASP A 143 -4.31 12.42 -5.56
CA ASP A 143 -3.70 13.70 -5.19
C ASP A 143 -4.27 14.31 -3.92
N THR A 144 -5.55 14.06 -3.64
CA THR A 144 -6.28 14.65 -2.52
C THR A 144 -6.40 13.76 -1.29
N LEU A 145 -5.72 12.60 -1.25
CA LEU A 145 -5.86 11.63 -0.16
C LEU A 145 -5.54 12.19 1.22
N THR A 146 -4.54 13.06 1.30
CA THR A 146 -4.01 13.57 2.56
C THR A 146 -4.53 14.95 2.94
N VAL A 147 -5.45 15.50 2.13
CA VAL A 147 -6.00 16.84 2.36
C VAL A 147 -7.54 16.82 2.31
N ASP A 148 -8.16 17.76 3.03
CA ASP A 148 -9.61 17.98 2.92
C ASP A 148 -9.98 18.82 1.68
N SER A 149 -11.27 18.98 1.42
CA SER A 149 -11.78 19.78 0.29
C SER A 149 -11.40 21.27 0.32
N SER A 150 -10.79 21.74 1.39
CA SER A 150 -10.27 23.10 1.55
C SER A 150 -8.74 23.17 1.42
N GLY A 151 -8.09 22.02 1.20
CA GLY A 151 -6.64 21.89 1.10
C GLY A 151 -5.91 21.82 2.45
N ASN A 152 -6.64 21.62 3.58
CA ASN A 152 -5.99 21.42 4.87
C ASN A 152 -5.58 19.95 5.01
N THR A 153 -4.39 19.73 5.56
CA THR A 153 -3.85 18.40 5.84
C THR A 153 -4.76 17.60 6.78
N LEU A 154 -5.06 16.37 6.42
CA LEU A 154 -5.77 15.41 7.26
C LEU A 154 -4.80 14.79 8.27
N GLU A 155 -4.97 15.11 9.54
CA GLU A 155 -4.04 14.79 10.64
C GLU A 155 -3.70 13.29 10.72
N TYR A 156 -4.68 12.41 10.44
CA TYR A 156 -4.55 10.95 10.61
C TYR A 156 -4.31 10.20 9.31
N VAL A 157 -3.95 10.88 8.23
CA VAL A 157 -3.78 10.27 6.90
C VAL A 157 -2.36 10.50 6.40
N PHE A 158 -1.69 9.41 6.04
CA PHE A 158 -0.33 9.37 5.53
C PHE A 158 -0.22 8.44 4.34
N ARG A 159 0.81 8.60 3.50
CA ARG A 159 1.13 7.67 2.43
C ARG A 159 2.63 7.48 2.25
N VAL A 160 3.04 6.35 1.68
CA VAL A 160 4.44 6.10 1.29
C VAL A 160 4.63 6.12 -0.22
N ALA A 161 3.55 6.08 -1.00
CA ALA A 161 3.56 6.25 -2.45
C ALA A 161 3.59 7.74 -2.82
N PHE A 162 4.16 8.07 -3.98
CA PHE A 162 4.04 9.40 -4.58
C PHE A 162 2.62 9.65 -5.15
N GLN A 163 2.34 10.85 -5.61
CA GLN A 163 1.02 11.29 -6.09
C GLN A 163 0.82 11.00 -7.58
N ASP A 164 -0.46 10.96 -8.03
CA ASP A 164 -0.83 10.84 -9.44
C ASP A 164 -0.29 11.99 -10.27
N ALA A 165 -0.36 13.23 -9.75
CA ALA A 165 0.21 14.40 -10.41
C ALA A 165 1.72 14.25 -10.64
N PHE A 166 2.47 13.71 -9.67
CA PHE A 166 3.89 13.45 -9.83
C PHE A 166 4.16 12.40 -10.91
N GLN A 167 3.37 11.30 -10.97
CA GLN A 167 3.51 10.28 -12.00
C GLN A 167 3.20 10.81 -13.40
N GLY A 168 2.08 11.54 -13.53
CA GLY A 168 1.67 12.15 -14.81
C GLY A 168 2.73 13.09 -15.35
N SER A 169 3.27 13.97 -14.49
CA SER A 169 4.36 14.89 -14.84
C SER A 169 5.65 14.16 -15.19
N ALA A 170 6.02 13.10 -14.46
CA ALA A 170 7.21 12.29 -14.73
C ALA A 170 7.14 11.64 -16.11
N LEU A 171 5.99 11.05 -16.46
CA LEU A 171 5.78 10.40 -17.75
C LEU A 171 5.71 11.43 -18.89
N ALA A 172 5.08 12.58 -18.67
CA ALA A 172 5.08 13.67 -19.65
C ALA A 172 6.48 14.25 -19.88
N SER A 173 7.25 14.46 -18.79
CA SER A 173 8.63 14.92 -18.86
C SER A 173 9.52 13.93 -19.61
N PHE A 174 9.36 12.64 -19.34
CA PHE A 174 10.05 11.58 -20.07
C PHE A 174 9.71 11.63 -21.57
N ALA A 175 8.41 11.69 -21.92
CA ALA A 175 7.96 11.75 -23.30
C ALA A 175 8.51 13.00 -24.03
N ASN A 176 8.53 14.15 -23.36
CA ASN A 176 9.12 15.38 -23.88
C ASN A 176 10.64 15.25 -24.11
N GLY A 177 11.33 14.60 -23.17
CA GLY A 177 12.78 14.37 -23.23
C GLY A 177 13.19 13.43 -24.37
N GLU A 178 12.38 12.40 -24.65
CA GLU A 178 12.55 11.51 -25.81
C GLU A 178 12.18 12.17 -27.16
N GLY A 179 11.51 13.32 -27.12
CA GLY A 179 11.16 14.09 -28.29
C GLY A 179 9.92 13.58 -29.02
N TYR A 180 8.99 12.91 -28.34
CA TYR A 180 7.72 12.53 -28.94
C TYR A 180 6.88 13.77 -29.23
N GLU A 181 6.34 13.87 -30.45
CA GLU A 181 5.58 15.01 -30.93
C GLU A 181 4.05 14.79 -30.83
N THR A 182 3.61 13.52 -30.79
CA THR A 182 2.19 13.15 -30.77
C THR A 182 1.90 12.08 -29.72
N ALA A 183 0.80 12.24 -28.98
CA ALA A 183 0.36 11.27 -28.00
C ALA A 183 -1.14 10.94 -28.15
N ALA A 184 -1.50 9.70 -27.88
CA ALA A 184 -2.86 9.29 -27.60
C ALA A 184 -2.99 8.96 -26.10
N ILE A 185 -4.14 9.30 -25.52
CA ILE A 185 -4.48 8.94 -24.13
C ILE A 185 -5.60 7.92 -24.16
N ILE A 186 -5.48 6.86 -23.34
CA ILE A 186 -6.54 5.89 -23.05
C ILE A 186 -6.74 5.89 -21.53
N GLN A 187 -7.86 6.42 -21.03
CA GLN A 187 -8.07 6.60 -19.59
C GLN A 187 -9.23 5.73 -19.06
N ASP A 188 -9.08 5.25 -17.83
CA ASP A 188 -10.22 4.78 -17.04
C ASP A 188 -11.02 5.98 -16.53
N ASN A 189 -12.18 6.22 -17.12
CA ASN A 189 -13.05 7.34 -16.75
C ASN A 189 -13.94 7.01 -15.52
N SER A 190 -13.84 5.82 -14.97
CA SER A 190 -14.62 5.39 -13.79
C SER A 190 -13.83 5.50 -12.47
N THR A 191 -12.54 5.86 -12.52
CA THR A 191 -11.70 6.02 -11.33
C THR A 191 -11.05 7.41 -11.29
N ASP A 192 -10.89 7.96 -10.08
CA ASP A 192 -10.15 9.21 -9.88
C ASP A 192 -8.68 9.04 -10.27
N TYR A 193 -8.09 7.86 -10.04
CA TYR A 193 -6.75 7.49 -10.46
C TYR A 193 -6.53 7.70 -11.98
N GLY A 194 -7.40 7.10 -12.82
CA GLY A 194 -7.28 7.26 -14.28
C GLY A 194 -7.48 8.70 -14.75
N GLN A 195 -8.41 9.42 -14.10
CA GLN A 195 -8.72 10.81 -14.45
C GLN A 195 -7.58 11.77 -14.06
N ASN A 196 -7.03 11.66 -12.84
CA ASN A 196 -5.94 12.52 -12.36
C ASN A 196 -4.68 12.36 -13.20
N LEU A 197 -4.25 11.12 -13.42
CA LEU A 197 -3.09 10.79 -14.26
C LEU A 197 -3.21 11.36 -15.66
N SER A 198 -4.39 11.17 -16.27
CA SER A 198 -4.66 11.64 -17.63
C SER A 198 -4.62 13.16 -17.73
N ALA A 199 -5.24 13.86 -16.76
CA ALA A 199 -5.29 15.32 -16.73
C ALA A 199 -3.88 15.92 -16.59
N THR A 200 -3.05 15.36 -15.70
CA THR A 200 -1.68 15.85 -15.50
C THR A 200 -0.79 15.58 -16.72
N PHE A 201 -0.88 14.38 -17.30
CA PHE A 201 -0.11 14.07 -18.52
C PHE A 201 -0.51 15.01 -19.67
N GLU A 202 -1.81 15.27 -19.88
CA GLU A 202 -2.31 16.18 -20.92
C GLU A 202 -1.82 17.62 -20.69
N GLU A 203 -1.76 18.09 -19.44
CA GLU A 203 -1.28 19.43 -19.09
C GLU A 203 0.22 19.61 -19.34
N GLU A 204 1.03 18.60 -19.03
CA GLU A 204 2.49 18.68 -19.02
C GLU A 204 3.15 18.21 -20.34
N PHE A 205 2.44 17.45 -21.17
CA PHE A 205 2.99 16.98 -22.45
C PHE A 205 3.09 18.13 -23.44
N GLN A 206 4.28 18.39 -23.94
CA GLN A 206 4.56 19.53 -24.83
C GLN A 206 4.20 19.27 -26.30
N GLY A 207 3.95 18.03 -26.67
CA GLY A 207 3.50 17.64 -28.02
C GLY A 207 1.98 17.84 -28.20
N ASN A 208 1.42 17.15 -29.18
CA ASN A 208 -0.01 17.22 -29.48
C ASN A 208 -0.73 15.98 -29.00
N ILE A 209 -1.75 16.10 -28.16
CA ILE A 209 -2.69 15.01 -27.88
C ILE A 209 -3.62 14.89 -29.11
N ILE A 210 -3.42 13.81 -29.89
CA ILE A 210 -4.15 13.60 -31.14
C ILE A 210 -5.37 12.69 -30.97
N ALA A 211 -5.44 11.91 -29.88
CA ALA A 211 -6.59 11.13 -29.48
C ALA A 211 -6.72 11.11 -27.96
N ASN A 212 -7.95 11.21 -27.45
CA ASN A 212 -8.27 11.06 -26.04
C ASN A 212 -9.48 10.14 -25.93
N GLU A 213 -9.21 8.90 -25.62
CA GLU A 213 -10.18 7.80 -25.54
C GLU A 213 -10.40 7.37 -24.09
N SER A 214 -11.56 6.84 -23.79
CA SER A 214 -11.86 6.39 -22.43
C SER A 214 -12.60 5.05 -22.42
N TYR A 215 -12.43 4.34 -21.31
CA TYR A 215 -13.13 3.11 -20.96
C TYR A 215 -13.67 3.20 -19.51
N ILE A 216 -14.35 2.19 -19.06
CA ILE A 216 -14.79 2.04 -17.67
C ILE A 216 -14.30 0.70 -17.12
N ALA A 217 -14.11 0.62 -15.80
CA ALA A 217 -13.72 -0.62 -15.13
C ALA A 217 -14.63 -1.81 -15.52
N GLY A 218 -14.03 -2.92 -15.86
CA GLY A 218 -14.69 -4.14 -16.33
C GLY A 218 -14.89 -4.26 -17.85
N ASP A 219 -14.51 -3.24 -18.63
CA ASP A 219 -14.46 -3.34 -20.08
C ASP A 219 -13.40 -4.37 -20.50
N SER A 220 -13.65 -5.09 -21.59
CA SER A 220 -12.74 -6.13 -22.08
C SER A 220 -12.51 -6.09 -23.61
N ASP A 221 -13.27 -5.28 -24.32
CA ASP A 221 -13.15 -5.10 -25.78
C ASP A 221 -12.83 -3.63 -26.08
N PHE A 222 -11.58 -3.39 -26.46
CA PHE A 222 -11.04 -2.07 -26.75
C PHE A 222 -10.87 -1.79 -28.25
N ASN A 223 -11.43 -2.70 -29.10
CA ASN A 223 -11.27 -2.60 -30.54
C ASN A 223 -11.72 -1.28 -31.14
N SER A 224 -12.77 -0.65 -30.59
CA SER A 224 -13.30 0.62 -31.12
C SER A 224 -12.30 1.76 -30.90
N ILE A 225 -11.83 1.94 -29.66
CA ILE A 225 -10.87 2.99 -29.32
C ILE A 225 -9.52 2.78 -29.98
N LEU A 226 -9.04 1.54 -30.03
CA LEU A 226 -7.78 1.21 -30.70
C LEU A 226 -7.83 1.39 -32.23
N ASN A 227 -9.00 1.22 -32.89
CA ASN A 227 -9.12 1.56 -34.30
C ASN A 227 -9.01 3.08 -34.56
N ASN A 228 -9.52 3.92 -33.66
CA ASN A 228 -9.36 5.36 -33.76
C ASN A 228 -7.87 5.73 -33.64
N ILE A 229 -7.20 5.22 -32.59
CA ILE A 229 -5.77 5.47 -32.32
C ILE A 229 -4.89 4.97 -33.50
N ALA A 230 -5.14 3.76 -34.01
CA ALA A 230 -4.38 3.20 -35.14
C ALA A 230 -4.48 4.07 -36.41
N SER A 231 -5.57 4.83 -36.57
CA SER A 231 -5.73 5.73 -37.73
C SER A 231 -4.91 7.02 -37.61
N ASP A 232 -4.61 7.42 -36.39
CA ASP A 232 -3.93 8.69 -36.08
C ASP A 232 -2.42 8.52 -35.92
N ASP A 233 -1.95 7.25 -35.75
CA ASP A 233 -0.53 6.83 -35.72
C ASP A 233 0.32 7.69 -34.74
N PRO A 234 0.01 7.69 -33.42
CA PRO A 234 0.74 8.47 -32.43
C PRO A 234 2.16 7.91 -32.19
N ASP A 235 3.09 8.78 -31.80
CA ASP A 235 4.42 8.36 -31.34
C ASP A 235 4.32 7.55 -30.05
N VAL A 236 3.40 7.96 -29.15
CA VAL A 236 3.24 7.36 -27.83
C VAL A 236 1.77 7.22 -27.44
N ILE A 237 1.44 6.16 -26.72
CA ILE A 237 0.12 5.94 -26.08
C ILE A 237 0.32 5.96 -24.56
N PHE A 238 -0.36 6.88 -23.88
CA PHE A 238 -0.44 6.88 -22.43
C PHE A 238 -1.70 6.14 -21.98
N ILE A 239 -1.55 5.07 -21.19
CA ILE A 239 -2.66 4.27 -20.64
C ILE A 239 -2.80 4.61 -19.16
N ALA A 240 -3.82 5.38 -18.81
CA ALA A 240 -4.10 5.83 -17.45
C ALA A 240 -5.20 4.95 -16.81
N GLY A 241 -4.81 3.97 -16.00
CA GLY A 241 -5.74 3.05 -15.35
C GLY A 241 -5.02 1.85 -14.73
N TYR A 242 -5.78 0.80 -14.42
CA TYR A 242 -5.27 -0.39 -13.76
C TYR A 242 -4.88 -1.52 -14.72
N TYR A 243 -4.11 -2.49 -14.22
CA TYR A 243 -3.59 -3.63 -14.99
C TYR A 243 -4.69 -4.51 -15.60
N SER A 244 -5.85 -4.61 -14.93
CA SER A 244 -6.95 -5.50 -15.32
C SER A 244 -7.51 -5.19 -16.72
N GLU A 245 -7.59 -3.91 -17.06
CA GLU A 245 -7.96 -3.42 -18.38
C GLU A 245 -6.72 -3.10 -19.23
N GLY A 246 -5.66 -2.59 -18.59
CA GLY A 246 -4.40 -2.23 -19.24
C GLY A 246 -3.74 -3.39 -19.98
N GLY A 247 -3.70 -4.59 -19.39
CA GLY A 247 -3.17 -5.78 -20.04
C GLY A 247 -3.91 -6.14 -21.34
N PRO A 248 -5.24 -6.30 -21.33
CA PRO A 248 -6.04 -6.46 -22.55
C PRO A 248 -5.91 -5.32 -23.56
N ILE A 249 -5.77 -4.06 -23.13
CA ILE A 249 -5.53 -2.91 -24.04
C ILE A 249 -4.21 -3.10 -24.78
N VAL A 250 -3.11 -3.35 -24.06
CA VAL A 250 -1.77 -3.56 -24.66
C VAL A 250 -1.81 -4.74 -25.64
N LYS A 251 -2.37 -5.87 -25.24
CA LYS A 251 -2.51 -7.05 -26.10
C LYS A 251 -3.26 -6.72 -27.39
N GLN A 252 -4.45 -6.13 -27.29
CA GLN A 252 -5.28 -5.80 -28.45
C GLN A 252 -4.65 -4.73 -29.32
N ALA A 253 -3.88 -3.80 -28.75
CA ALA A 253 -3.12 -2.82 -29.51
C ALA A 253 -2.06 -3.49 -30.39
N ARG A 254 -1.22 -4.37 -29.81
CA ARG A 254 -0.18 -5.10 -30.54
C ARG A 254 -0.77 -6.07 -31.58
N GLU A 255 -1.87 -6.78 -31.27
CA GLU A 255 -2.61 -7.63 -32.22
C GLU A 255 -3.14 -6.85 -33.44
N LYS A 256 -3.38 -5.54 -33.30
CA LYS A 256 -3.78 -4.64 -34.39
C LYS A 256 -2.59 -4.08 -35.18
N GLY A 257 -1.36 -4.33 -34.75
CA GLY A 257 -0.15 -3.77 -35.33
C GLY A 257 0.08 -2.31 -34.94
N ILE A 258 -0.38 -1.86 -33.79
CA ILE A 258 -0.04 -0.58 -33.21
C ILE A 258 1.33 -0.74 -32.53
N ASP A 259 2.37 -0.16 -33.12
CA ASP A 259 3.75 -0.26 -32.64
C ASP A 259 4.19 0.98 -31.82
N ALA A 260 3.29 1.93 -31.55
CA ALA A 260 3.56 3.10 -30.71
C ALA A 260 4.16 2.70 -29.36
N VAL A 261 5.06 3.54 -28.82
CA VAL A 261 5.58 3.40 -27.46
C VAL A 261 4.42 3.51 -26.47
N ILE A 262 4.42 2.68 -25.43
CA ILE A 262 3.39 2.73 -24.41
C ILE A 262 3.98 3.27 -23.11
N LEU A 263 3.34 4.29 -22.56
CA LEU A 263 3.59 4.83 -21.23
C LEU A 263 2.45 4.43 -20.29
N ALA A 264 2.79 4.06 -19.06
CA ALA A 264 1.82 3.63 -18.08
C ALA A 264 2.22 4.04 -16.65
N PRO A 265 1.27 4.22 -15.73
CA PRO A 265 1.56 4.52 -14.35
C PRO A 265 1.99 3.26 -13.57
N ASP A 266 2.23 3.42 -12.27
CA ASP A 266 2.68 2.37 -11.35
C ASP A 266 1.75 1.14 -11.29
N GLY A 267 0.46 1.31 -11.55
CA GLY A 267 -0.51 0.22 -11.61
C GLY A 267 -0.20 -0.91 -12.60
N PHE A 268 0.80 -0.73 -13.47
CA PHE A 268 1.26 -1.74 -14.43
C PHE A 268 2.47 -2.56 -13.93
N GLY A 269 2.99 -2.27 -12.75
CA GLY A 269 4.18 -2.92 -12.19
C GLY A 269 3.90 -4.28 -11.53
N SER A 270 3.06 -5.14 -12.11
CA SER A 270 2.70 -6.45 -11.58
C SER A 270 2.90 -7.58 -12.59
N GLN A 271 3.13 -8.80 -12.10
CA GLN A 271 3.21 -9.99 -12.96
C GLN A 271 1.86 -10.27 -13.65
N GLU A 272 0.76 -9.98 -12.96
CA GLU A 272 -0.60 -10.15 -13.49
C GLU A 272 -0.86 -9.29 -14.73
N PHE A 273 -0.26 -8.09 -14.80
CA PHE A 273 -0.29 -7.27 -16.01
C PHE A 273 0.38 -8.00 -17.17
N ILE A 274 1.58 -8.53 -16.97
CA ILE A 274 2.34 -9.24 -18.00
C ILE A 274 1.57 -10.50 -18.46
N ASP A 275 0.96 -11.21 -17.53
CA ASP A 275 0.16 -12.42 -17.83
C ASP A 275 -1.08 -12.10 -18.68
N LEU A 276 -1.74 -10.94 -18.44
CA LEU A 276 -2.90 -10.49 -19.22
C LEU A 276 -2.52 -9.94 -20.60
N ALA A 277 -1.43 -9.18 -20.66
CA ALA A 277 -0.94 -8.59 -21.91
C ALA A 277 -0.31 -9.66 -22.84
N GLY A 278 0.36 -10.65 -22.26
CA GLY A 278 1.31 -11.53 -22.94
C GLY A 278 2.68 -10.86 -23.04
N ALA A 279 3.73 -11.50 -22.51
CA ALA A 279 5.07 -10.93 -22.42
C ALA A 279 5.58 -10.36 -23.76
N GLU A 280 5.30 -11.07 -24.86
CA GLU A 280 5.66 -10.65 -26.23
C GLU A 280 5.03 -9.33 -26.67
N ASN A 281 3.94 -8.89 -26.03
CA ASN A 281 3.25 -7.64 -26.32
C ASN A 281 3.75 -6.46 -25.43
N VAL A 282 4.47 -6.79 -24.35
CA VAL A 282 5.03 -5.79 -23.42
C VAL A 282 6.44 -5.44 -23.89
N THR A 283 6.51 -4.68 -24.98
CA THR A 283 7.73 -4.23 -25.67
C THR A 283 7.57 -2.74 -25.99
N ASP A 284 8.67 -1.97 -25.96
CA ASP A 284 8.65 -0.51 -26.02
C ASP A 284 7.63 0.06 -25.04
N PHE A 285 7.67 -0.48 -23.82
CA PHE A 285 6.74 -0.20 -22.76
C PHE A 285 7.49 0.42 -21.56
N TYR A 286 6.98 1.55 -21.07
CA TYR A 286 7.58 2.29 -19.96
C TYR A 286 6.53 2.54 -18.88
N TYR A 287 6.90 2.35 -17.62
CA TYR A 287 5.98 2.64 -16.53
C TYR A 287 6.70 3.25 -15.32
N THR A 288 5.97 4.04 -14.54
CA THR A 288 6.50 4.58 -13.28
C THR A 288 6.58 3.50 -12.21
N SER A 289 7.65 3.52 -11.43
CA SER A 289 7.86 2.62 -10.30
C SER A 289 8.39 3.36 -9.09
N HIS A 290 8.05 2.85 -7.91
CA HIS A 290 8.53 3.37 -6.64
C HIS A 290 9.91 2.83 -6.26
N TYR A 291 10.39 1.79 -6.93
CA TYR A 291 11.71 1.21 -6.69
C TYR A 291 12.26 0.53 -7.95
N THR A 292 13.54 0.26 -7.94
CA THR A 292 14.23 -0.51 -8.98
C THR A 292 15.18 -1.52 -8.35
N THR A 293 15.37 -2.65 -9.01
CA THR A 293 16.41 -3.64 -8.67
C THR A 293 17.72 -3.38 -9.41
N GLY A 294 17.74 -2.40 -10.31
CA GLY A 294 18.86 -2.00 -11.16
C GLY A 294 19.64 -0.80 -10.61
N GLU A 295 20.10 0.05 -11.52
CA GLU A 295 20.77 1.32 -11.18
C GLU A 295 19.82 2.21 -10.37
N GLY A 296 20.29 2.75 -9.26
CA GLY A 296 19.51 3.56 -8.32
C GLY A 296 18.95 2.78 -7.13
N SER A 297 19.06 1.44 -7.10
CA SER A 297 18.67 0.66 -5.92
C SER A 297 19.55 1.00 -4.72
N THR A 298 18.99 0.92 -3.49
CA THR A 298 19.66 1.22 -2.24
C THR A 298 20.08 -0.05 -1.51
N GLU A 299 20.89 0.09 -0.44
CA GLU A 299 21.21 -1.04 0.45
C GLU A 299 19.93 -1.58 1.11
N ALA A 300 19.01 -0.70 1.53
CA ALA A 300 17.71 -1.09 2.09
C ALA A 300 16.86 -1.88 1.09
N THR A 301 16.87 -1.49 -0.20
CA THR A 301 16.21 -2.22 -1.28
C THR A 301 16.77 -3.65 -1.40
N ALA A 302 18.12 -3.77 -1.40
CA ALA A 302 18.77 -5.08 -1.54
C ALA A 302 18.48 -6.00 -0.34
N GLU A 303 18.51 -5.47 0.88
CA GLU A 303 18.17 -6.21 2.11
C GLU A 303 16.71 -6.66 2.12
N PHE A 304 15.79 -5.80 1.68
CA PHE A 304 14.39 -6.14 1.54
C PHE A 304 14.20 -7.31 0.56
N ILE A 305 14.80 -7.24 -0.63
CA ILE A 305 14.69 -8.28 -1.65
C ILE A 305 15.20 -9.62 -1.11
N GLU A 306 16.40 -9.66 -0.52
CA GLU A 306 16.99 -10.87 0.05
C GLU A 306 16.06 -11.48 1.12
N THR A 307 15.53 -10.63 2.01
CA THR A 307 14.68 -11.08 3.11
C THR A 307 13.32 -11.58 2.61
N TYR A 308 12.74 -10.89 1.63
CA TYR A 308 11.47 -11.28 1.03
C TYR A 308 11.58 -12.60 0.25
N GLU A 309 12.65 -12.75 -0.55
CA GLU A 309 12.93 -14.00 -1.27
C GLU A 309 13.16 -15.18 -0.32
N ALA A 310 13.82 -14.95 0.81
CA ALA A 310 14.03 -15.97 1.83
C ALA A 310 12.71 -16.43 2.49
N GLU A 311 11.76 -15.53 2.70
CA GLU A 311 10.47 -15.84 3.32
C GLU A 311 9.47 -16.44 2.33
N TYR A 312 9.35 -15.86 1.12
CA TYR A 312 8.27 -16.19 0.16
C TYR A 312 8.74 -17.01 -1.05
N GLY A 313 10.06 -17.12 -1.29
CA GLY A 313 10.61 -17.91 -2.41
C GLY A 313 10.34 -17.29 -3.79
N LYS A 314 10.03 -16.01 -3.85
CA LYS A 314 9.78 -15.22 -5.08
C LYS A 314 10.37 -13.82 -4.93
N THR A 315 10.75 -13.21 -6.05
CA THR A 315 11.19 -11.80 -6.09
C THR A 315 10.02 -10.87 -5.76
N PRO A 316 10.19 -9.86 -4.88
CA PRO A 316 9.15 -8.89 -4.58
C PRO A 316 8.92 -7.93 -5.75
N ASP A 317 7.67 -7.52 -5.93
CA ASP A 317 7.33 -6.36 -6.75
C ASP A 317 7.37 -5.05 -5.93
N MET A 318 7.08 -3.92 -6.57
CA MET A 318 7.08 -2.64 -5.88
C MET A 318 5.96 -2.49 -4.85
N PHE A 319 4.83 -3.20 -5.01
CA PHE A 319 3.73 -3.16 -4.03
C PHE A 319 4.13 -3.85 -2.73
N ALA A 320 4.87 -4.97 -2.83
CA ALA A 320 5.46 -5.61 -1.67
C ALA A 320 6.45 -4.68 -0.94
N ALA A 321 7.28 -3.94 -1.69
CA ALA A 321 8.21 -2.96 -1.13
C ALA A 321 7.48 -1.80 -0.45
N LEU A 322 6.43 -1.25 -1.05
CA LEU A 322 5.60 -0.19 -0.47
C LEU A 322 4.88 -0.64 0.81
N GLY A 323 4.34 -1.87 0.82
CA GLY A 323 3.74 -2.45 2.02
C GLY A 323 4.75 -2.64 3.15
N TYR A 324 5.95 -3.11 2.81
CA TYR A 324 7.06 -3.24 3.75
C TYR A 324 7.49 -1.89 4.33
N ASP A 325 7.58 -0.84 3.51
CA ASP A 325 7.90 0.51 3.96
C ASP A 325 6.81 1.10 4.85
N ALA A 326 5.54 0.93 4.51
CA ALA A 326 4.42 1.40 5.32
C ALA A 326 4.42 0.76 6.72
N ALA A 327 4.73 -0.53 6.80
CA ALA A 327 4.84 -1.23 8.08
C ALA A 327 6.07 -0.80 8.87
N ASN A 328 7.23 -0.62 8.22
CA ASN A 328 8.45 -0.14 8.89
C ASN A 328 8.32 1.31 9.36
N LEU A 329 7.62 2.17 8.62
CA LEU A 329 7.26 3.51 9.06
C LEU A 329 6.40 3.48 10.34
N ALA A 330 5.42 2.57 10.39
CA ALA A 330 4.61 2.36 11.61
C ALA A 330 5.46 1.86 12.78
N ILE A 331 6.34 0.88 12.56
CA ILE A 331 7.26 0.35 13.58
C ILE A 331 8.18 1.45 14.13
N ASP A 332 8.78 2.24 13.25
CA ASP A 332 9.66 3.36 13.62
C ASP A 332 8.91 4.42 14.42
N ALA A 333 7.74 4.85 13.93
CA ALA A 333 6.92 5.86 14.60
C ALA A 333 6.46 5.42 16.00
N ILE A 334 5.99 4.19 16.16
CA ILE A 334 5.63 3.62 17.47
C ILE A 334 6.87 3.54 18.38
N GLY A 335 8.02 3.17 17.82
CA GLY A 335 9.30 3.14 18.52
C GLY A 335 9.71 4.52 19.06
N ARG A 336 9.64 5.56 18.21
CA ARG A 336 9.95 6.96 18.56
C ARG A 336 8.94 7.55 19.54
N ALA A 337 7.66 7.29 19.36
CA ALA A 337 6.60 7.71 20.28
C ALA A 337 6.75 7.07 21.67
N GLY A 338 7.40 5.90 21.77
CA GLY A 338 7.49 5.13 23.02
C GLY A 338 6.12 4.65 23.52
N SER A 339 5.11 4.65 22.66
CA SER A 339 3.70 4.38 22.95
C SER A 339 2.99 3.88 21.68
N SER A 340 1.95 3.09 21.84
CA SER A 340 1.02 2.71 20.78
C SER A 340 -0.28 3.54 20.79
N ASP A 341 -0.31 4.61 21.58
CA ASP A 341 -1.43 5.56 21.57
C ASP A 341 -1.55 6.22 20.20
N PRO A 342 -2.73 6.19 19.53
CA PRO A 342 -2.89 6.67 18.16
C PRO A 342 -2.43 8.11 17.95
N ALA A 343 -2.74 9.03 18.87
CA ALA A 343 -2.36 10.45 18.74
C ALA A 343 -0.83 10.64 18.84
N ALA A 344 -0.18 9.90 19.75
CA ALA A 344 1.28 9.95 19.89
C ALA A 344 1.98 9.36 18.64
N VAL A 345 1.44 8.29 18.08
CA VAL A 345 1.95 7.65 16.86
C VAL A 345 1.73 8.56 15.64
N THR A 346 0.56 9.17 15.51
CA THR A 346 0.25 10.16 14.46
C THR A 346 1.27 11.28 14.43
N ALA A 347 1.54 11.90 15.59
CA ALA A 347 2.55 12.95 15.70
C ALA A 347 3.96 12.45 15.31
N ALA A 348 4.32 11.23 15.71
CA ALA A 348 5.61 10.65 15.36
C ALA A 348 5.73 10.32 13.86
N ILE A 349 4.65 9.90 13.19
CA ILE A 349 4.65 9.71 11.72
C ILE A 349 4.86 11.05 11.02
N ALA A 350 4.11 12.10 11.42
CA ALA A 350 4.21 13.43 10.81
C ALA A 350 5.63 14.06 10.93
N GLU A 351 6.37 13.72 12.00
CA GLU A 351 7.75 14.17 12.23
C GLU A 351 8.81 13.29 11.53
N THR A 352 8.43 12.43 10.60
CA THR A 352 9.38 11.53 9.92
C THR A 352 10.25 12.31 8.94
N GLU A 353 11.57 12.24 9.15
CA GLU A 353 12.60 12.80 8.28
C GLU A 353 13.60 11.70 7.87
N GLU A 354 14.06 11.72 6.61
CA GLU A 354 15.06 10.80 6.06
C GLU A 354 14.79 9.32 6.35
N PHE A 355 13.51 8.90 6.27
CA PHE A 355 13.16 7.50 6.42
C PHE A 355 13.78 6.66 5.30
N ALA A 356 14.64 5.71 5.68
CA ALA A 356 15.33 4.83 4.73
C ALA A 356 14.48 3.58 4.45
N GLY A 357 13.66 3.62 3.41
CA GLY A 357 12.80 2.52 2.99
C GLY A 357 13.39 1.66 1.87
N ALA A 358 12.75 0.52 1.61
CA ALA A 358 13.02 -0.33 0.45
C ALA A 358 12.74 0.39 -0.87
N THR A 359 11.80 1.36 -0.86
CA THR A 359 11.46 2.19 -2.01
C THR A 359 12.22 3.53 -2.05
N GLY A 360 13.35 3.63 -1.35
CA GLY A 360 14.19 4.82 -1.26
C GLY A 360 14.00 5.59 0.04
N THR A 361 14.83 6.64 0.19
CA THR A 361 14.76 7.54 1.35
C THR A 361 13.78 8.67 1.07
N PHE A 362 12.94 8.98 2.05
CA PHE A 362 11.99 10.09 1.95
C PHE A 362 11.76 10.81 3.28
N SER A 363 11.33 12.04 3.19
CA SER A 363 10.73 12.84 4.26
C SER A 363 9.32 13.22 3.84
N PHE A 364 8.45 13.57 4.78
CA PHE A 364 7.13 14.10 4.44
C PHE A 364 7.17 15.60 4.14
N ASP A 365 6.31 16.02 3.21
CA ASP A 365 5.92 17.41 3.08
C ASP A 365 4.89 17.83 4.17
N ASP A 366 4.49 19.11 4.17
CA ASP A 366 3.48 19.62 5.12
C ASP A 366 2.08 18.99 4.95
N GLN A 367 1.87 18.21 3.87
CA GLN A 367 0.63 17.53 3.55
C GLN A 367 0.71 16.00 3.71
N HIS A 368 1.72 15.49 4.40
CA HIS A 368 1.96 14.06 4.64
C HIS A 368 2.22 13.22 3.36
N ASN A 369 2.72 13.87 2.30
CA ASN A 369 3.18 13.18 1.11
C ASN A 369 4.69 12.94 1.19
N PRO A 370 5.20 11.77 0.75
CA PRO A 370 6.63 11.53 0.71
C PRO A 370 7.29 12.29 -0.44
N ILE A 371 8.34 13.02 -0.14
CA ILE A 371 9.24 13.61 -1.14
C ILE A 371 10.27 12.55 -1.47
N LYS A 372 10.09 11.86 -2.60
CA LYS A 372 10.94 10.74 -2.99
C LYS A 372 11.14 10.65 -4.50
N THR A 373 12.19 9.96 -4.88
CA THR A 373 12.52 9.65 -6.27
C THR A 373 11.54 8.63 -6.85
N ALA A 374 11.16 8.82 -8.14
CA ALA A 374 10.51 7.81 -8.95
C ALA A 374 11.48 7.21 -9.97
N TYR A 375 11.10 6.07 -10.52
CA TYR A 375 11.80 5.44 -11.62
C TYR A 375 10.84 5.25 -12.79
N ILE A 376 11.31 5.47 -14.02
CA ILE A 376 10.63 5.01 -15.22
C ILE A 376 11.35 3.75 -15.67
N LEU A 377 10.68 2.62 -15.60
CA LEU A 377 11.23 1.32 -15.98
C LEU A 377 10.88 1.02 -17.42
N GLU A 378 11.89 0.63 -18.21
CA GLU A 378 11.73 0.15 -19.58
C GLU A 378 11.53 -1.35 -19.60
N MET A 379 10.51 -1.82 -20.33
CA MET A 379 10.24 -3.23 -20.54
C MET A 379 10.34 -3.64 -21.99
N GLN A 380 10.99 -4.79 -22.21
CA GLN A 380 11.06 -5.49 -23.49
C GLN A 380 10.70 -6.95 -23.28
N GLU A 381 9.76 -7.46 -24.05
CA GLU A 381 9.27 -8.84 -23.95
C GLU A 381 8.86 -9.23 -22.51
N GLY A 382 8.29 -8.28 -21.76
CA GLY A 382 7.84 -8.47 -20.37
C GLY A 382 8.94 -8.44 -19.31
N GLU A 383 10.20 -8.17 -19.68
CA GLU A 383 11.32 -8.07 -18.77
C GLU A 383 11.78 -6.62 -18.62
N VAL A 384 12.13 -6.19 -17.40
CA VAL A 384 12.72 -4.87 -17.16
C VAL A 384 14.16 -4.87 -17.68
N VAL A 385 14.46 -3.99 -18.65
CA VAL A 385 15.77 -3.90 -19.30
C VAL A 385 16.50 -2.58 -19.01
N GLY A 386 15.79 -1.58 -18.49
CA GLY A 386 16.37 -0.27 -18.18
C GLY A 386 15.57 0.48 -17.12
N SER A 387 16.19 1.50 -16.54
CA SER A 387 15.55 2.42 -15.60
C SER A 387 16.07 3.85 -15.79
N THR A 388 15.17 4.82 -15.73
CA THR A 388 15.48 6.25 -15.67
C THR A 388 15.02 6.79 -14.33
N THR A 389 15.90 7.50 -13.64
CA THR A 389 15.58 8.11 -12.34
C THR A 389 14.96 9.48 -12.55
N ILE A 390 13.87 9.77 -11.86
CA ILE A 390 13.19 11.06 -11.84
C ILE A 390 13.17 11.57 -10.41
N SER A 391 13.87 12.67 -10.15
CA SER A 391 13.82 13.31 -8.84
C SER A 391 12.65 14.31 -8.78
N PRO A 392 12.12 14.63 -7.59
CA PRO A 392 11.12 15.67 -7.44
C PRO A 392 11.57 17.02 -8.01
N ASP A 393 12.87 17.34 -7.94
CA ASP A 393 13.42 18.58 -8.46
C ASP A 393 13.42 18.65 -10.01
N ASP A 394 13.38 17.49 -10.69
CA ASP A 394 13.34 17.41 -12.15
C ASP A 394 11.95 17.77 -12.72
N ILE A 395 10.91 17.72 -11.89
CA ILE A 395 9.51 17.93 -12.30
C ILE A 395 8.99 19.31 -11.87
N VAL A 396 9.63 19.99 -10.93
CA VAL A 396 9.26 21.36 -10.55
C VAL A 396 9.47 22.28 -11.75
N SER A 397 8.41 22.45 -12.52
CA SER A 397 8.38 23.40 -13.65
C SER A 397 8.62 24.82 -13.17
N GLU A 398 9.46 25.54 -13.91
CA GLU A 398 9.70 26.98 -13.76
C GLU A 398 8.40 27.82 -13.86
#